data_29a01b14086af74cc43c2fc967c16c4b
#
_entry.id   29a01b14086af74cc43c2fc967c16c4b
#
_cell.length_a   1.000
_cell.length_b   1.000
_cell.length_c   1.000
_cell.angle_alpha   90.00
_cell.angle_beta   90.00
_cell.angle_gamma   90.00
#
_symmetry.space_group_name_H-M   'P 1'
#
loop_
_entity.id
_entity.type
_entity.pdbx_description
1 polymer ?
#
loop_
_entity_poly.entity_id
_entity_poly.type
_entity_poly.pdbx_seq_one_letter_code
_entity_poly.pdbx_strand_id
1 'polypeptide(L)'
;LVVVDAKERFLTALAGVSDPEEKRKIIGREFIRVFEQAARDIVGSHQGAQDHPVEFLVQGTLYPDVVESGGGTGTANIKSHHNVGGLPEDLQFTLVEPLRLLFKDEVRQVGLELGVPEAIVWRQPFPGPGLGIRIVGEVTAERLDVLRAADAIARAELTAAGLDRDIWQCAVVLLGDVRSVGVRGDGRTYGHPIVLRPVSSEDAMTADWTRVPYDVLAKISTRITNEVREVNRVVLDITSKPPGTIEWE
;
A
#
# COMPACT_ATOMS: atom_id res chain seq x y z
N LEU A 1 21.10 0.40 -6.10
CA LEU A 1 19.88 0.64 -5.31
C LEU A 1 20.22 1.61 -4.16
N VAL A 2 19.48 2.71 -4.07
CA VAL A 2 19.56 3.66 -2.93
C VAL A 2 18.35 3.40 -2.04
N VAL A 3 18.60 3.18 -0.75
CA VAL A 3 17.56 3.00 0.27
C VAL A 3 17.63 4.19 1.21
N VAL A 4 16.49 4.87 1.39
CA VAL A 4 16.37 6.02 2.29
C VAL A 4 15.56 5.59 3.52
N ASP A 5 16.15 5.65 4.71
CA ASP A 5 15.42 5.47 5.95
C ASP A 5 14.69 6.76 6.32
N ALA A 6 13.39 6.78 6.12
CA ALA A 6 12.52 7.91 6.42
C ALA A 6 11.48 7.60 7.53
N LYS A 7 11.65 6.47 8.27
CA LYS A 7 10.68 6.00 9.27
C LYS A 7 10.29 7.11 10.26
N GLU A 8 11.27 7.68 10.94
CA GLU A 8 11.03 8.69 11.99
C GLU A 8 10.38 9.97 11.43
N ARG A 9 10.73 10.33 10.20
CA ARG A 9 10.15 11.49 9.51
C ARG A 9 8.65 11.32 9.28
N PHE A 10 8.24 10.18 8.74
CA PHE A 10 6.82 9.88 8.53
C PHE A 10 6.05 9.76 9.84
N LEU A 11 6.60 9.06 10.84
CA LEU A 11 5.93 8.91 12.14
C LEU A 11 5.75 10.25 12.85
N THR A 12 6.77 11.12 12.81
CA THR A 12 6.68 12.47 13.39
C THR A 12 5.62 13.31 12.68
N ALA A 13 5.55 13.25 11.35
CA ALA A 13 4.57 14.02 10.59
C ALA A 13 3.13 13.53 10.79
N LEU A 14 2.94 12.24 11.12
CA LEU A 14 1.63 11.62 11.35
C LEU A 14 1.20 11.62 12.82
N ALA A 15 2.03 12.10 13.74
CA ALA A 15 1.71 12.11 15.16
C ALA A 15 0.41 12.88 15.45
N GLY A 16 -0.52 12.24 16.16
CA GLY A 16 -1.83 12.81 16.50
C GLY A 16 -2.83 12.89 15.34
N VAL A 17 -2.49 12.39 14.14
CA VAL A 17 -3.37 12.44 12.97
C VAL A 17 -4.17 11.14 12.86
N SER A 18 -5.50 11.25 12.88
CA SER A 18 -6.43 10.12 12.72
C SER A 18 -7.32 10.25 11.49
N ASP A 19 -7.48 11.44 10.92
CA ASP A 19 -8.30 11.66 9.72
C ASP A 19 -7.64 11.02 8.49
N PRO A 20 -8.37 10.16 7.75
CA PRO A 20 -7.81 9.43 6.61
C PRO A 20 -7.28 10.31 5.47
N GLU A 21 -7.99 11.39 5.18
CA GLU A 21 -7.61 12.29 4.09
C GLU A 21 -6.38 13.10 4.47
N GLU A 22 -6.29 13.52 5.73
CA GLU A 22 -5.11 14.23 6.23
C GLU A 22 -3.88 13.30 6.27
N LYS A 23 -4.03 12.02 6.67
CA LYS A 23 -2.97 11.03 6.56
C LYS A 23 -2.45 10.91 5.13
N ARG A 24 -3.34 10.79 4.14
CA ARG A 24 -2.98 10.70 2.71
C ARG A 24 -2.20 11.91 2.23
N LYS A 25 -2.65 13.12 2.59
CA LYS A 25 -1.97 14.37 2.24
C LYS A 25 -0.58 14.46 2.86
N ILE A 26 -0.45 14.12 4.13
CA ILE A 26 0.83 14.14 4.84
C ILE A 26 1.80 13.12 4.22
N ILE A 27 1.35 11.87 4.03
CA ILE A 27 2.18 10.80 3.47
C ILE A 27 2.63 11.18 2.06
N GLY A 28 1.72 11.66 1.21
CA GLY A 28 2.05 12.08 -0.15
C GLY A 28 3.07 13.21 -0.17
N ARG A 29 2.88 14.24 0.66
CA ARG A 29 3.81 15.36 0.78
C ARG A 29 5.20 14.94 1.27
N GLU A 30 5.26 14.13 2.33
CA GLU A 30 6.53 13.67 2.87
C GLU A 30 7.25 12.72 1.91
N PHE A 31 6.51 11.88 1.17
CA PHE A 31 7.09 11.03 0.14
C PHE A 31 7.80 11.86 -0.94
N ILE A 32 7.15 12.90 -1.46
CA ILE A 32 7.74 13.81 -2.45
C ILE A 32 9.01 14.46 -1.88
N ARG A 33 8.96 14.97 -0.65
CA ARG A 33 10.12 15.63 -0.03
C ARG A 33 11.32 14.70 0.19
N VAL A 34 11.05 13.44 0.58
CA VAL A 34 12.11 12.43 0.74
C VAL A 34 12.70 12.09 -0.62
N PHE A 35 11.87 11.95 -1.64
CA PHE A 35 12.32 11.69 -3.00
C PHE A 35 13.15 12.85 -3.56
N GLU A 36 12.70 14.09 -3.39
CA GLU A 36 13.42 15.29 -3.79
C GLU A 36 14.83 15.35 -3.18
N GLN A 37 14.91 15.11 -1.86
CA GLN A 37 16.20 15.12 -1.17
C GLN A 37 17.13 14.03 -1.69
N ALA A 38 16.62 12.81 -1.84
CA ALA A 38 17.39 11.68 -2.36
C ALA A 38 17.87 11.94 -3.81
N ALA A 39 17.02 12.53 -4.66
CA ALA A 39 17.40 12.89 -6.02
C ALA A 39 18.50 13.92 -6.05
N ARG A 40 18.42 14.99 -5.22
CA ARG A 40 19.48 16.00 -5.10
C ARG A 40 20.80 15.40 -4.62
N ASP A 41 20.76 14.51 -3.64
CA ASP A 41 21.95 13.85 -3.08
C ASP A 41 22.64 12.97 -4.15
N ILE A 42 21.86 12.27 -4.98
CA ILE A 42 22.36 11.47 -6.10
C ILE A 42 23.00 12.38 -7.14
N VAL A 43 22.29 13.41 -7.59
CA VAL A 43 22.82 14.37 -8.58
C VAL A 43 24.07 15.05 -8.04
N GLY A 44 24.07 15.53 -6.78
CA GLY A 44 25.21 16.16 -6.14
C GLY A 44 26.43 15.24 -6.02
N SER A 45 26.24 13.96 -5.75
CA SER A 45 27.33 12.98 -5.68
C SER A 45 27.94 12.66 -7.04
N HIS A 46 27.20 12.84 -8.14
CA HIS A 46 27.68 12.60 -9.51
C HIS A 46 28.30 13.85 -10.18
N GLN A 47 28.03 15.06 -9.66
CA GLN A 47 28.62 16.28 -10.19
C GLN A 47 30.16 16.36 -10.03
N GLY A 48 30.75 15.49 -9.21
CA GLY A 48 32.21 15.33 -9.08
C GLY A 48 32.87 14.47 -10.17
N ALA A 49 32.10 13.71 -10.93
CA ALA A 49 32.55 12.96 -12.10
C ALA A 49 32.30 13.84 -13.34
N GLN A 50 33.30 14.51 -13.81
CA GLN A 50 33.26 15.61 -14.80
C GLN A 50 32.64 15.26 -16.18
N ASP A 51 32.12 14.03 -16.43
CA ASP A 51 31.80 13.63 -17.79
C ASP A 51 30.33 13.29 -18.09
N HIS A 52 29.47 12.99 -17.12
CA HIS A 52 28.06 12.62 -17.41
C HIS A 52 27.08 13.07 -16.33
N PRO A 53 26.40 14.21 -16.50
CA PRO A 53 25.32 14.62 -15.60
C PRO A 53 24.14 13.63 -15.69
N VAL A 54 23.38 13.49 -14.58
CA VAL A 54 22.11 12.75 -14.58
C VAL A 54 21.06 13.60 -15.30
N GLU A 55 20.66 13.18 -16.50
CA GLU A 55 19.76 13.94 -17.39
C GLU A 55 18.37 13.31 -17.46
N PHE A 56 18.23 12.02 -17.16
CA PHE A 56 17.02 11.26 -17.37
C PHE A 56 16.48 10.69 -16.07
N LEU A 57 15.13 10.72 -15.93
CA LEU A 57 14.39 9.99 -14.91
C LEU A 57 13.50 8.95 -15.58
N VAL A 58 13.76 7.69 -15.27
CA VAL A 58 12.89 6.58 -15.72
C VAL A 58 11.73 6.41 -14.74
N GLN A 59 10.51 6.48 -15.25
CA GLN A 59 9.28 6.37 -14.46
C GLN A 59 8.38 5.28 -15.01
N GLY A 60 7.82 4.45 -14.12
CA GLY A 60 6.95 3.33 -14.46
C GLY A 60 5.48 3.73 -14.59
N THR A 61 5.18 4.84 -15.26
CA THR A 61 3.81 5.30 -15.56
C THR A 61 3.12 4.29 -16.47
N LEU A 62 1.87 3.93 -16.15
CA LEU A 62 1.02 3.04 -16.95
C LEU A 62 -0.05 3.82 -17.70
N TYR A 63 -0.65 3.20 -18.73
CA TYR A 63 -1.71 3.83 -19.52
C TYR A 63 -2.92 4.30 -18.69
N PRO A 64 -3.45 3.54 -17.72
CA PRO A 64 -4.52 4.02 -16.85
C PRO A 64 -4.16 5.29 -16.07
N ASP A 65 -2.89 5.42 -15.62
CA ASP A 65 -2.42 6.61 -14.91
C ASP A 65 -2.46 7.86 -15.81
N VAL A 66 -2.16 7.67 -17.10
CA VAL A 66 -2.20 8.75 -18.11
C VAL A 66 -3.64 9.21 -18.36
N VAL A 67 -4.57 8.26 -18.49
CA VAL A 67 -6.00 8.57 -18.72
C VAL A 67 -6.62 9.23 -17.49
N GLU A 68 -6.30 8.78 -16.28
CA GLU A 68 -6.80 9.36 -15.04
C GLU A 68 -6.25 10.76 -14.76
N SER A 69 -5.03 11.06 -15.20
CA SER A 69 -4.33 12.32 -14.88
C SER A 69 -4.52 13.46 -15.90
N GLY A 70 -5.04 13.22 -17.08
CA GLY A 70 -5.05 14.32 -18.05
C GLY A 70 -5.89 14.18 -19.32
N GLY A 71 -6.66 13.13 -19.48
CA GLY A 71 -7.37 12.86 -20.75
C GLY A 71 -8.74 13.51 -20.94
N GLY A 72 -9.29 14.24 -19.97
CA GLY A 72 -10.67 14.72 -20.03
C GLY A 72 -10.81 16.22 -19.76
N THR A 73 -11.22 16.97 -20.78
CA THR A 73 -11.79 18.30 -20.59
C THR A 73 -13.10 18.17 -19.81
N GLY A 74 -13.07 18.39 -18.48
CA GLY A 74 -14.29 18.52 -17.70
C GLY A 74 -14.41 17.69 -16.41
N THR A 75 -13.48 16.83 -16.08
CA THR A 75 -13.46 16.16 -14.77
C THR A 75 -12.47 16.85 -13.84
N ALA A 76 -12.97 17.25 -12.66
CA ALA A 76 -12.16 17.87 -11.63
C ALA A 76 -10.89 17.03 -11.36
N ASN A 77 -9.76 17.70 -11.16
CA ASN A 77 -8.48 17.14 -10.75
C ASN A 77 -8.63 16.27 -9.48
N ILE A 78 -9.06 15.02 -9.62
CA ILE A 78 -9.32 14.13 -8.48
C ILE A 78 -8.05 13.44 -8.00
N LYS A 79 -6.96 13.41 -8.80
CA LYS A 79 -5.71 12.76 -8.40
C LYS A 79 -4.47 13.52 -8.89
N SER A 80 -4.11 14.58 -8.18
CA SER A 80 -2.81 15.26 -8.34
C SER A 80 -1.62 14.45 -7.79
N HIS A 81 -1.82 13.19 -7.40
CA HIS A 81 -0.84 12.40 -6.63
C HIS A 81 -0.17 11.27 -7.43
N HIS A 82 -0.51 11.10 -8.70
CA HIS A 82 0.07 10.07 -9.54
C HIS A 82 1.02 10.70 -10.56
N ASN A 83 2.28 10.68 -10.23
CA ASN A 83 3.45 10.63 -11.09
C ASN A 83 3.96 11.86 -11.85
N VAL A 84 3.25 12.92 -12.11
CA VAL A 84 3.78 13.93 -13.04
C VAL A 84 4.01 15.32 -12.42
N GLY A 85 3.46 15.58 -11.24
CA GLY A 85 3.46 16.92 -10.64
C GLY A 85 4.40 17.14 -9.45
N GLY A 86 5.23 16.17 -9.09
CA GLY A 86 5.96 16.18 -7.82
C GLY A 86 7.47 16.39 -7.90
N LEU A 87 8.03 16.55 -9.09
CA LEU A 87 9.45 16.86 -9.21
C LEU A 87 9.67 18.34 -8.94
N PRO A 88 10.76 18.72 -8.22
CA PRO A 88 11.13 20.11 -8.05
C PRO A 88 11.38 20.78 -9.40
N GLU A 89 10.95 22.02 -9.54
CA GLU A 89 11.17 22.80 -10.76
C GLU A 89 12.67 23.03 -11.08
N ASP A 90 13.52 22.90 -10.07
CA ASP A 90 14.97 23.01 -10.18
C ASP A 90 15.67 21.71 -10.61
N LEU A 91 14.98 20.56 -10.59
CA LEU A 91 15.48 19.30 -11.11
C LEU A 91 14.92 19.06 -12.52
N GLN A 92 15.65 19.51 -13.51
CA GLN A 92 15.32 19.38 -14.93
C GLN A 92 15.73 17.99 -15.44
N PHE A 93 14.84 17.00 -15.25
CA PHE A 93 15.03 15.69 -15.87
C PHE A 93 14.16 15.56 -17.12
N THR A 94 14.71 14.90 -18.13
CA THR A 94 13.89 14.36 -19.22
C THR A 94 13.25 13.06 -18.76
N LEU A 95 11.91 12.98 -18.76
CA LEU A 95 11.19 11.77 -18.39
C LEU A 95 11.30 10.70 -19.47
N VAL A 96 11.57 9.47 -19.05
CA VAL A 96 11.54 8.27 -19.87
C VAL A 96 10.49 7.33 -19.29
N GLU A 97 9.38 7.15 -20.00
CA GLU A 97 8.21 6.39 -19.52
C GLU A 97 7.95 5.18 -20.45
N PRO A 98 8.74 4.11 -20.36
CA PRO A 98 8.69 3.01 -21.30
C PRO A 98 7.39 2.19 -21.25
N LEU A 99 6.63 2.29 -20.16
CA LEU A 99 5.40 1.53 -19.94
C LEU A 99 4.12 2.36 -20.17
N ARG A 100 4.25 3.61 -20.61
CA ARG A 100 3.16 4.61 -20.68
C ARG A 100 1.94 4.19 -21.51
N LEU A 101 2.14 3.31 -22.47
CA LEU A 101 1.08 2.84 -23.36
C LEU A 101 0.59 1.42 -23.02
N LEU A 102 1.05 0.85 -21.92
CA LEU A 102 0.72 -0.51 -21.53
C LEU A 102 -0.28 -0.54 -20.37
N PHE A 103 -1.17 -1.53 -20.42
CA PHE A 103 -2.01 -1.89 -19.30
C PHE A 103 -1.23 -2.77 -18.29
N LYS A 104 -1.77 -2.92 -17.09
CA LYS A 104 -1.10 -3.63 -16.00
C LYS A 104 -0.86 -5.11 -16.29
N ASP A 105 -1.76 -5.77 -16.97
CA ASP A 105 -1.64 -7.16 -17.42
C ASP A 105 -0.53 -7.32 -18.48
N GLU A 106 -0.43 -6.40 -19.44
CA GLU A 106 0.65 -6.37 -20.42
C GLU A 106 2.01 -6.17 -19.75
N VAL A 107 2.10 -5.25 -18.77
CA VAL A 107 3.33 -5.03 -18.00
C VAL A 107 3.74 -6.29 -17.21
N ARG A 108 2.77 -7.02 -16.66
CA ARG A 108 3.06 -8.32 -16.03
C ARG A 108 3.64 -9.33 -17.02
N GLN A 109 3.09 -9.39 -18.22
CA GLN A 109 3.59 -10.27 -19.26
C GLN A 109 5.03 -9.91 -19.64
N VAL A 110 5.31 -8.62 -19.87
CA VAL A 110 6.68 -8.12 -20.12
C VAL A 110 7.61 -8.48 -18.96
N GLY A 111 7.13 -8.33 -17.71
CA GLY A 111 7.91 -8.70 -16.53
C GLY A 111 8.31 -10.17 -16.51
N LEU A 112 7.39 -11.07 -16.86
CA LEU A 112 7.67 -12.51 -16.97
C LEU A 112 8.70 -12.81 -18.07
N GLU A 113 8.56 -12.19 -19.25
CA GLU A 113 9.50 -12.33 -20.36
C GLU A 113 10.91 -11.84 -20.02
N LEU A 114 11.00 -10.78 -19.22
CA LEU A 114 12.27 -10.26 -18.70
C LEU A 114 12.85 -11.08 -17.54
N GLY A 115 12.19 -12.15 -17.10
CA GLY A 115 12.66 -13.02 -16.02
C GLY A 115 12.46 -12.43 -14.62
N VAL A 116 11.56 -11.46 -14.45
CA VAL A 116 11.18 -10.98 -13.12
C VAL A 116 10.49 -12.11 -12.36
N PRO A 117 10.89 -12.40 -11.09
CA PRO A 117 10.28 -13.48 -10.33
C PRO A 117 8.75 -13.35 -10.23
N GLU A 118 8.03 -14.46 -10.41
CA GLU A 118 6.57 -14.49 -10.38
C GLU A 118 5.98 -13.87 -9.10
N ALA A 119 6.62 -14.07 -7.96
CA ALA A 119 6.20 -13.48 -6.69
C ALA A 119 6.17 -11.94 -6.72
N ILE A 120 7.00 -11.31 -7.56
CA ILE A 120 7.00 -9.85 -7.76
C ILE A 120 5.95 -9.46 -8.80
N VAL A 121 5.92 -10.18 -9.94
CA VAL A 121 4.99 -9.89 -11.05
C VAL A 121 3.53 -9.96 -10.60
N TRP A 122 3.20 -10.99 -9.81
CA TRP A 122 1.84 -11.25 -9.34
C TRP A 122 1.54 -10.69 -7.95
N ARG A 123 2.43 -9.87 -7.42
CA ARG A 123 2.17 -9.19 -6.14
C ARG A 123 0.83 -8.45 -6.17
N GLN A 124 0.04 -8.63 -5.11
CA GLN A 124 -1.21 -7.89 -4.95
C GLN A 124 -0.95 -6.38 -4.98
N PRO A 125 -1.90 -5.59 -5.48
CA PRO A 125 -1.83 -4.13 -5.39
C PRO A 125 -1.62 -3.68 -3.95
N PHE A 126 -0.84 -2.61 -3.79
CA PHE A 126 -0.60 -2.00 -2.49
C PHE A 126 -0.86 -0.50 -2.59
N PRO A 127 -1.57 0.11 -1.63
CA PRO A 127 -1.94 1.52 -1.72
C PRO A 127 -0.72 2.43 -1.63
N GLY A 128 -0.74 3.55 -2.35
CA GLY A 128 0.35 4.54 -2.31
C GLY A 128 0.71 5.02 -0.91
N PRO A 129 -0.28 5.34 -0.03
CA PRO A 129 -0.01 5.71 1.35
C PRO A 129 0.46 4.55 2.25
N GLY A 130 0.56 3.34 1.74
CA GLY A 130 1.06 2.19 2.48
C GLY A 130 0.14 1.76 3.62
N LEU A 131 0.76 1.24 4.69
CA LEU A 131 0.03 0.76 5.87
C LEU A 131 -0.62 1.89 6.69
N GLY A 132 -0.28 3.14 6.45
CA GLY A 132 -0.82 4.28 7.18
C GLY A 132 -2.35 4.39 7.10
N ILE A 133 -2.94 4.01 5.95
CA ILE A 133 -4.39 3.98 5.73
C ILE A 133 -5.04 2.64 6.07
N ARG A 134 -4.29 1.72 6.65
CA ARG A 134 -4.79 0.44 7.17
C ARG A 134 -4.76 0.40 8.71
N ILE A 135 -4.52 1.54 9.35
CA ILE A 135 -4.68 1.74 10.77
C ILE A 135 -5.79 2.77 10.98
N VAL A 136 -6.96 2.33 11.39
CA VAL A 136 -8.05 3.23 11.78
C VAL A 136 -7.67 3.92 13.10
N GLY A 137 -7.48 5.23 13.05
CA GLY A 137 -6.92 6.03 14.13
C GLY A 137 -5.49 6.49 13.87
N GLU A 138 -4.81 6.94 14.92
CA GLU A 138 -3.43 7.44 14.84
C GLU A 138 -2.43 6.35 14.42
N VAL A 139 -1.49 6.72 13.55
CA VAL A 139 -0.40 5.83 13.10
C VAL A 139 0.78 5.94 14.05
N THR A 140 1.07 4.86 14.78
CA THR A 140 2.25 4.75 15.64
C THR A 140 3.15 3.58 15.24
N ALA A 141 4.39 3.57 15.71
CA ALA A 141 5.32 2.48 15.44
C ALA A 141 4.77 1.14 15.95
N GLU A 142 4.21 1.12 17.16
CA GLU A 142 3.64 -0.07 17.79
C GLU A 142 2.46 -0.60 17.00
N ARG A 143 1.54 0.28 16.59
CA ARG A 143 0.38 -0.09 15.76
C ARG A 143 0.80 -0.63 14.38
N LEU A 144 1.84 -0.06 13.79
CA LEU A 144 2.42 -0.58 12.54
C LEU A 144 3.02 -1.98 12.72
N ASP A 145 3.69 -2.24 13.83
CA ASP A 145 4.28 -3.56 14.08
C ASP A 145 3.19 -4.61 14.30
N VAL A 146 2.12 -4.29 15.02
CA VAL A 146 0.92 -5.13 15.16
C VAL A 146 0.30 -5.44 13.80
N LEU A 147 0.09 -4.40 12.97
CA LEU A 147 -0.51 -4.57 11.65
C LEU A 147 0.38 -5.39 10.72
N ARG A 148 1.69 -5.15 10.70
CA ARG A 148 2.66 -5.93 9.90
C ARG A 148 2.65 -7.41 10.26
N ALA A 149 2.61 -7.72 11.56
CA ALA A 149 2.56 -9.10 12.03
C ALA A 149 1.26 -9.79 11.59
N ALA A 150 0.11 -9.12 11.75
CA ALA A 150 -1.18 -9.64 11.32
C ALA A 150 -1.27 -9.83 9.80
N ASP A 151 -0.77 -8.86 9.01
CA ASP A 151 -0.75 -8.92 7.54
C ASP A 151 0.16 -10.05 7.04
N ALA A 152 1.32 -10.24 7.66
CA ALA A 152 2.23 -11.33 7.30
C ALA A 152 1.60 -12.72 7.53
N ILE A 153 0.87 -12.89 8.65
CA ILE A 153 0.16 -14.15 8.95
C ILE A 153 -0.96 -14.38 7.94
N ALA A 154 -1.79 -13.36 7.68
CA ALA A 154 -2.90 -13.47 6.72
C ALA A 154 -2.38 -13.86 5.33
N ARG A 155 -1.36 -13.18 4.83
CA ARG A 155 -0.74 -13.50 3.53
C ARG A 155 -0.15 -14.90 3.49
N ALA A 156 0.56 -15.32 4.54
CA ALA A 156 1.15 -16.66 4.59
C ALA A 156 0.08 -17.76 4.49
N GLU A 157 -1.05 -17.62 5.18
CA GLU A 157 -2.13 -18.62 5.13
C GLU A 157 -2.89 -18.60 3.78
N LEU A 158 -3.09 -17.42 3.18
CA LEU A 158 -3.69 -17.31 1.85
C LEU A 158 -2.80 -17.93 0.78
N THR A 159 -1.50 -17.68 0.83
CA THR A 159 -0.51 -18.31 -0.06
C THR A 159 -0.47 -19.83 0.13
N ALA A 160 -0.43 -20.32 1.38
CA ALA A 160 -0.45 -21.75 1.67
C ALA A 160 -1.72 -22.45 1.20
N ALA A 161 -2.82 -21.73 1.11
CA ALA A 161 -4.10 -22.22 0.56
C ALA A 161 -4.19 -22.09 -0.98
N GLY A 162 -3.18 -21.53 -1.66
CA GLY A 162 -3.18 -21.33 -3.11
C GLY A 162 -4.12 -20.23 -3.61
N LEU A 163 -4.51 -19.29 -2.74
CA LEU A 163 -5.51 -18.26 -3.05
C LEU A 163 -4.91 -16.96 -3.61
N ASP A 164 -3.60 -16.89 -3.83
CA ASP A 164 -2.91 -15.68 -4.28
C ASP A 164 -3.39 -15.14 -5.63
N ARG A 165 -3.92 -16.02 -6.49
CA ARG A 165 -4.42 -15.66 -7.82
C ARG A 165 -5.90 -15.30 -7.82
N ASP A 166 -6.67 -15.89 -6.90
CA ASP A 166 -8.13 -15.70 -6.81
C ASP A 166 -8.49 -14.42 -6.06
N ILE A 167 -7.60 -14.00 -5.15
CA ILE A 167 -7.76 -12.78 -4.38
C ILE A 167 -6.98 -11.65 -5.05
N TRP A 168 -7.71 -10.67 -5.60
CA TRP A 168 -7.09 -9.50 -6.22
C TRP A 168 -6.29 -8.68 -5.21
N GLN A 169 -6.86 -8.49 -4.00
CA GLN A 169 -6.21 -7.84 -2.85
C GLN A 169 -6.87 -8.29 -1.56
N CYS A 170 -6.08 -8.55 -0.53
CA CYS A 170 -6.56 -8.71 0.85
C CYS A 170 -5.99 -7.60 1.71
N ALA A 171 -6.77 -6.57 1.99
CA ALA A 171 -6.39 -5.56 2.96
C ALA A 171 -6.57 -6.12 4.38
N VAL A 172 -5.52 -6.04 5.18
CA VAL A 172 -5.55 -6.31 6.62
C VAL A 172 -5.55 -4.97 7.33
N VAL A 173 -6.56 -4.70 8.17
CA VAL A 173 -6.79 -3.39 8.78
C VAL A 173 -6.80 -3.51 10.29
N LEU A 174 -6.05 -2.66 10.97
CA LEU A 174 -6.05 -2.54 12.43
C LEU A 174 -7.06 -1.47 12.85
N LEU A 175 -8.07 -1.84 13.65
CA LEU A 175 -8.95 -0.88 14.30
C LEU A 175 -8.27 -0.33 15.55
N GLY A 176 -7.31 0.59 15.37
CA GLY A 176 -6.42 1.08 16.41
C GLY A 176 -7.11 1.84 17.53
N ASP A 177 -8.21 2.50 17.24
CA ASP A 177 -8.99 3.25 18.23
C ASP A 177 -10.13 2.44 18.87
N VAL A 178 -10.31 1.18 18.43
CA VAL A 178 -11.31 0.27 19.00
C VAL A 178 -10.65 -0.68 19.99
N ARG A 179 -11.26 -0.82 21.17
CA ARG A 179 -10.90 -1.82 22.19
C ARG A 179 -11.94 -2.93 22.22
N SER A 180 -11.50 -4.14 22.02
CA SER A 180 -12.31 -5.36 22.15
C SER A 180 -11.96 -6.10 23.42
N VAL A 181 -12.97 -6.67 24.07
CA VAL A 181 -12.77 -7.54 25.26
C VAL A 181 -12.40 -8.93 24.79
N GLY A 182 -11.38 -9.49 25.38
CA GLY A 182 -10.95 -10.88 25.21
C GLY A 182 -10.71 -11.57 26.55
N VAL A 183 -10.43 -12.86 26.50
CA VAL A 183 -10.05 -13.67 27.66
C VAL A 183 -8.75 -14.40 27.33
N ARG A 184 -7.77 -14.32 28.23
CA ARG A 184 -6.55 -15.14 28.20
C ARG A 184 -6.30 -15.73 29.57
N GLY A 185 -6.28 -17.06 29.65
CA GLY A 185 -6.29 -17.74 30.93
C GLY A 185 -7.54 -17.34 31.71
N ASP A 186 -7.39 -17.00 32.98
CA ASP A 186 -8.48 -16.60 33.87
C ASP A 186 -8.77 -15.10 33.86
N GLY A 187 -8.05 -14.33 33.02
CA GLY A 187 -8.12 -12.87 33.03
C GLY A 187 -8.80 -12.27 31.81
N ARG A 188 -9.51 -11.13 32.02
CA ARG A 188 -9.95 -10.26 30.93
C ARG A 188 -8.77 -9.56 30.30
N THR A 189 -8.76 -9.49 28.98
CA THR A 189 -7.81 -8.72 28.20
C THR A 189 -8.54 -7.71 27.33
N TYR A 190 -7.84 -6.64 26.98
CA TYR A 190 -8.34 -5.63 26.05
C TYR A 190 -7.35 -5.55 24.89
N GLY A 191 -7.82 -5.84 23.70
CA GLY A 191 -7.02 -5.82 22.48
C GLY A 191 -7.72 -5.11 21.35
N HIS A 192 -7.05 -5.02 20.22
CA HIS A 192 -7.60 -4.43 19.01
C HIS A 192 -8.22 -5.51 18.11
N PRO A 193 -9.29 -5.17 17.37
CA PRO A 193 -9.74 -6.01 16.27
C PRO A 193 -8.86 -5.81 15.03
N ILE A 194 -8.68 -6.90 14.29
CA ILE A 194 -8.18 -6.90 12.92
C ILE A 194 -9.34 -7.19 11.96
N VAL A 195 -9.43 -6.41 10.90
CA VAL A 195 -10.35 -6.67 9.78
C VAL A 195 -9.58 -7.31 8.64
N LEU A 196 -10.14 -8.39 8.09
CA LEU A 196 -9.72 -8.98 6.83
C LEU A 196 -10.68 -8.51 5.74
N ARG A 197 -10.15 -7.92 4.67
CA ARG A 197 -10.92 -7.51 3.51
C ARG A 197 -10.37 -8.12 2.23
N PRO A 198 -10.61 -9.43 2.00
CA PRO A 198 -10.29 -10.08 0.75
C PRO A 198 -11.30 -9.68 -0.31
N VAL A 199 -10.82 -9.16 -1.45
CA VAL A 199 -11.65 -8.75 -2.58
C VAL A 199 -11.17 -9.38 -3.88
N SER A 200 -12.13 -9.70 -4.74
CA SER A 200 -11.93 -10.09 -6.13
C SER A 200 -12.41 -8.96 -7.03
N SER A 201 -11.60 -8.60 -8.01
CA SER A 201 -11.88 -7.53 -8.97
C SER A 201 -11.08 -7.78 -10.23
N GLU A 202 -11.56 -7.26 -11.35
CA GLU A 202 -10.82 -7.26 -12.62
C GLU A 202 -10.08 -5.93 -12.82
N ASP A 203 -10.74 -4.81 -12.56
CA ASP A 203 -10.27 -3.47 -12.90
C ASP A 203 -10.17 -2.49 -11.70
N ALA A 204 -10.50 -2.96 -10.49
CA ALA A 204 -10.60 -2.17 -9.27
C ALA A 204 -11.74 -1.12 -9.26
N MET A 205 -12.51 -0.98 -10.32
CA MET A 205 -13.67 -0.07 -10.33
C MET A 205 -14.85 -0.67 -9.56
N THR A 206 -15.10 -1.95 -9.79
CA THR A 206 -16.02 -2.75 -9.01
C THR A 206 -15.28 -3.89 -8.33
N ALA A 207 -15.71 -4.30 -7.15
CA ALA A 207 -15.16 -5.44 -6.44
C ALA A 207 -16.23 -6.13 -5.61
N ASP A 208 -16.11 -7.45 -5.51
CA ASP A 208 -16.88 -8.22 -4.55
C ASP A 208 -15.94 -8.80 -3.51
N TRP A 209 -16.46 -9.11 -2.31
CA TRP A 209 -15.67 -9.80 -1.31
C TRP A 209 -15.38 -11.24 -1.73
N THR A 210 -14.16 -11.70 -1.54
CA THR A 210 -13.77 -13.07 -1.87
C THR A 210 -14.23 -14.04 -0.81
N ARG A 211 -14.87 -15.15 -1.23
CA ARG A 211 -15.35 -16.22 -0.34
C ARG A 211 -14.19 -17.13 0.05
N VAL A 212 -13.35 -16.63 0.95
CA VAL A 212 -12.24 -17.42 1.49
C VAL A 212 -12.81 -18.64 2.25
N PRO A 213 -12.28 -19.85 2.05
CA PRO A 213 -12.72 -21.03 2.78
C PRO A 213 -12.67 -20.84 4.31
N TYR A 214 -13.70 -21.33 5.00
CA TYR A 214 -13.83 -21.11 6.45
C TYR A 214 -12.69 -21.71 7.26
N ASP A 215 -12.09 -22.81 6.82
CA ASP A 215 -10.91 -23.42 7.47
C ASP A 215 -9.67 -22.52 7.34
N VAL A 216 -9.50 -21.82 6.22
CA VAL A 216 -8.42 -20.84 6.03
C VAL A 216 -8.68 -19.62 6.92
N LEU A 217 -9.89 -19.10 6.97
CA LEU A 217 -10.27 -18.00 7.87
C LEU A 217 -10.04 -18.38 9.34
N ALA A 218 -10.39 -19.61 9.72
CA ALA A 218 -10.17 -20.13 11.08
C ALA A 218 -8.67 -20.18 11.43
N LYS A 219 -7.82 -20.63 10.49
CA LYS A 219 -6.35 -20.65 10.68
C LYS A 219 -5.79 -19.24 10.83
N ILE A 220 -6.17 -18.32 9.94
CA ILE A 220 -5.74 -16.90 10.01
C ILE A 220 -6.12 -16.31 11.37
N SER A 221 -7.39 -16.46 11.78
CA SER A 221 -7.90 -15.94 13.05
C SER A 221 -7.15 -16.52 14.24
N THR A 222 -6.96 -17.84 14.27
CA THR A 222 -6.26 -18.53 15.36
C THR A 222 -4.82 -18.10 15.45
N ARG A 223 -4.11 -18.00 14.32
CA ARG A 223 -2.73 -17.55 14.30
C ARG A 223 -2.58 -16.11 14.74
N ILE A 224 -3.37 -15.20 14.16
CA ILE A 224 -3.29 -13.78 14.53
C ILE A 224 -3.54 -13.59 16.02
N THR A 225 -4.60 -14.18 16.59
CA THR A 225 -4.94 -14.00 18.01
C THR A 225 -3.96 -14.68 18.96
N ASN A 226 -3.22 -15.70 18.52
CA ASN A 226 -2.20 -16.37 19.34
C ASN A 226 -0.82 -15.72 19.23
N GLU A 227 -0.43 -15.30 18.03
CA GLU A 227 0.91 -14.78 17.74
C GLU A 227 1.04 -13.27 17.95
N VAL A 228 -0.06 -12.49 17.77
CA VAL A 228 -0.09 -11.02 17.93
C VAL A 228 -0.84 -10.67 19.22
N ARG A 229 -0.09 -10.35 20.27
CA ARG A 229 -0.64 -10.19 21.64
C ARG A 229 -1.68 -9.09 21.78
N GLU A 230 -1.53 -8.04 21.01
CA GLU A 230 -2.36 -6.83 21.02
C GLU A 230 -3.70 -7.06 20.32
N VAL A 231 -3.85 -8.19 19.60
CA VAL A 231 -5.05 -8.55 18.86
C VAL A 231 -5.81 -9.66 19.58
N ASN A 232 -7.10 -9.46 19.77
CA ASN A 232 -7.98 -10.46 20.38
C ASN A 232 -9.23 -10.79 19.54
N ARG A 233 -9.34 -10.19 18.37
CA ARG A 233 -10.48 -10.42 17.47
C ARG A 233 -10.09 -10.24 16.02
N VAL A 234 -10.57 -11.14 15.17
CA VAL A 234 -10.48 -11.04 13.72
C VAL A 234 -11.91 -11.02 13.16
N VAL A 235 -12.18 -10.09 12.26
CA VAL A 235 -13.47 -9.93 11.58
C VAL A 235 -13.28 -9.95 10.07
N LEU A 236 -14.29 -10.39 9.33
CA LEU A 236 -14.30 -10.43 7.87
C LEU A 236 -15.22 -9.32 7.36
N ASP A 237 -14.72 -8.46 6.47
CA ASP A 237 -15.54 -7.49 5.76
C ASP A 237 -16.10 -8.13 4.48
N ILE A 238 -17.43 -8.20 4.41
CA ILE A 238 -18.20 -8.81 3.32
C ILE A 238 -18.90 -7.77 2.43
N THR A 239 -18.40 -6.54 2.43
CA THR A 239 -19.01 -5.45 1.67
C THR A 239 -18.48 -5.40 0.24
N SER A 240 -19.37 -5.27 -0.75
CA SER A 240 -19.00 -5.05 -2.15
C SER A 240 -18.57 -3.60 -2.41
N LYS A 241 -17.89 -3.37 -3.51
CA LYS A 241 -17.63 -2.04 -4.05
C LYS A 241 -18.43 -1.84 -5.36
N PRO A 242 -19.36 -0.90 -5.46
CA PRO A 242 -19.88 -0.06 -4.38
C PRO A 242 -20.73 -0.87 -3.39
N PRO A 243 -21.12 -0.37 -2.20
CA PRO A 243 -20.89 0.99 -1.68
C PRO A 243 -19.54 1.17 -0.95
N GLY A 244 -18.87 0.11 -0.52
CA GLY A 244 -17.57 0.20 0.11
C GLY A 244 -16.46 0.52 -0.89
N THR A 245 -15.30 0.95 -0.39
CA THR A 245 -14.04 1.04 -1.15
C THR A 245 -13.21 -0.23 -0.94
N ILE A 246 -12.10 -0.41 -1.66
CA ILE A 246 -11.20 -1.55 -1.45
C ILE A 246 -10.41 -1.34 -0.15
N GLU A 247 -9.76 -0.19 -0.01
CA GLU A 247 -9.15 0.22 1.26
C GLU A 247 -10.23 0.78 2.21
N TRP A 248 -9.99 0.70 3.51
CA TRP A 248 -10.93 1.15 4.54
C TRP A 248 -10.86 2.66 4.81
N GLU A 249 -9.66 3.24 4.69
CA GLU A 249 -9.40 4.67 4.81
C GLU A 249 -8.82 5.25 3.52
#